data_b9717acf4a792c7f58e61f3f4b32a4d9
#
_entry.id   b9717acf4a792c7f58e61f3f4b32a4d9
#
_cell.length_a   1.000
_cell.length_b   1.000
_cell.length_c   1.000
_cell.angle_alpha   90.00
_cell.angle_beta   90.00
_cell.angle_gamma   90.00
#
_symmetry.space_group_name_H-M   'P 1'
#
loop_
_entity.id
_entity.type
_entity.pdbx_description
1 polymer ?
#
loop_
_entity_poly.entity_id
_entity_poly.type
_entity_poly.pdbx_seq_one_letter_code
_entity_poly.pdbx_strand_id
1 'polypeptide(L)'
;MNRRSFLGASTLGLAALARAQQSSAPVPDAIRALKPMTAGVEPITLDERRGRIEKARRLMHDHKIDAVFMERGTSLFYFTGTRAAQITGLVIPAKRDLAWIIPASQALPDTIQMGGSVASYPDAGAPIAAIRQALKDHGFTTGRIGLEEQVRFSIFDGLRQEILAAEFVNATPVTAGCRMIKSKAELALMQRAADVTIEAYRAGLTTLREGMTPAELRNSIAAAYRALGFQGGVSVSFGKNTAFPHGSTVPQTLHEGDMILLDDGCSVEGYQSDITRAVVFGKPSARQKEIWALERKAQDAALAAARPGATCESVDAAARKVITDAGFGPGYKLPGLPHRTGHGIGLDIHEWTYLVKGNKTRLEPGMCFSDEPMIVTGEFGVRLEDCMYITDSRVRTFSKQSPAIDQPFG
;
A
#
# COMPACT_ATOMS: atom_id res chain seq x y z
N MET A 1 -49.63 -48.75 10.89
CA MET A 1 -50.43 -48.37 12.08
C MET A 1 -49.92 -47.08 12.65
N ASN A 2 -50.77 -46.12 12.53
CA ASN A 2 -51.00 -44.88 13.27
C ASN A 2 -49.89 -43.96 13.70
N ARG A 3 -49.94 -42.83 12.98
CA ARG A 3 -49.56 -41.47 13.43
C ARG A 3 -50.44 -41.07 14.62
N ARG A 4 -49.87 -40.41 15.61
CA ARG A 4 -50.52 -39.35 16.43
C ARG A 4 -49.43 -38.69 17.30
N SER A 5 -49.04 -37.48 16.91
CA SER A 5 -49.38 -36.21 17.60
C SER A 5 -48.72 -36.06 18.95
N PHE A 6 -47.63 -35.29 19.01
CA PHE A 6 -47.24 -34.57 20.21
C PHE A 6 -47.24 -33.06 19.90
N LEU A 7 -48.30 -32.43 20.27
CA LEU A 7 -48.39 -30.97 20.41
C LEU A 7 -47.89 -30.64 21.82
N GLY A 8 -46.73 -30.11 21.93
CA GLY A 8 -46.17 -29.54 23.14
C GLY A 8 -45.94 -28.02 22.95
N ALA A 9 -46.55 -27.26 23.81
CA ALA A 9 -46.62 -25.83 23.82
C ALA A 9 -45.26 -25.15 23.64
N SER A 10 -45.12 -24.35 22.58
CA SER A 10 -43.99 -23.45 22.36
C SER A 10 -44.27 -22.16 23.14
N THR A 11 -43.68 -22.04 24.32
CA THR A 11 -43.52 -20.74 24.97
C THR A 11 -42.56 -19.91 24.10
N LEU A 12 -43.11 -18.89 23.48
CA LEU A 12 -42.38 -17.82 22.84
C LEU A 12 -41.52 -17.08 23.88
N GLY A 13 -40.29 -17.52 24.00
CA GLY A 13 -39.22 -16.71 24.58
C GLY A 13 -38.83 -15.66 23.57
N LEU A 14 -39.36 -14.45 23.73
CA LEU A 14 -38.82 -13.23 23.14
C LEU A 14 -37.40 -13.03 23.69
N ALA A 15 -36.42 -13.63 23.03
CA ALA A 15 -35.05 -13.23 23.17
C ALA A 15 -34.96 -11.81 22.56
N ALA A 16 -35.12 -10.82 23.44
CA ALA A 16 -34.72 -9.46 23.14
C ALA A 16 -33.25 -9.51 22.73
N LEU A 17 -32.98 -9.43 21.43
CA LEU A 17 -31.71 -9.02 20.90
C LEU A 17 -31.46 -7.61 21.44
N ALA A 18 -30.85 -7.53 22.61
CA ALA A 18 -30.18 -6.34 23.08
C ALA A 18 -29.11 -6.04 22.01
N ARG A 19 -29.47 -5.23 21.01
CA ARG A 19 -28.51 -4.42 20.29
C ARG A 19 -27.77 -3.67 21.39
N ALA A 20 -26.58 -4.13 21.73
CA ALA A 20 -25.62 -3.30 22.40
C ALA A 20 -25.46 -2.07 21.52
N GLN A 21 -26.17 -1.01 21.83
CA GLN A 21 -25.81 0.33 21.44
C GLN A 21 -24.39 0.49 22.01
N GLN A 22 -23.39 0.28 21.14
CA GLN A 22 -22.08 0.84 21.40
C GLN A 22 -22.34 2.32 21.55
N SER A 23 -22.41 2.79 22.78
CA SER A 23 -22.36 4.20 23.10
C SER A 23 -21.03 4.67 22.54
N SER A 24 -21.05 5.25 21.35
CA SER A 24 -19.87 5.89 20.78
C SER A 24 -19.46 6.95 21.78
N ALA A 25 -18.33 6.76 22.44
CA ALA A 25 -17.75 7.82 23.26
C ALA A 25 -17.74 9.10 22.43
N PRO A 26 -18.01 10.27 23.02
CA PRO A 26 -18.08 11.52 22.28
C PRO A 26 -16.74 11.73 21.56
N VAL A 27 -16.82 12.12 20.28
CA VAL A 27 -15.63 12.39 19.46
C VAL A 27 -14.83 13.49 20.16
N PRO A 28 -13.53 13.29 20.42
CA PRO A 28 -12.67 14.25 21.11
C PRO A 28 -12.64 15.61 20.40
N ASP A 29 -12.52 16.70 21.16
CA ASP A 29 -12.57 18.06 20.64
C ASP A 29 -11.52 18.33 19.55
N ALA A 30 -10.32 17.81 19.73
CA ALA A 30 -9.25 17.92 18.73
C ALA A 30 -9.64 17.31 17.37
N ILE A 31 -10.39 16.21 17.38
CA ILE A 31 -10.88 15.56 16.15
C ILE A 31 -12.06 16.35 15.57
N ARG A 32 -12.97 16.87 16.41
CA ARG A 32 -14.07 17.71 15.95
C ARG A 32 -13.63 19.04 15.33
N ALA A 33 -12.49 19.57 15.74
CA ALA A 33 -11.93 20.81 15.23
C ALA A 33 -11.28 20.67 13.83
N LEU A 34 -11.02 19.44 13.37
CA LEU A 34 -10.40 19.18 12.07
C LEU A 34 -11.31 19.70 10.93
N LYS A 35 -10.68 20.15 9.87
CA LYS A 35 -11.35 20.60 8.65
C LYS A 35 -11.04 19.67 7.49
N PRO A 36 -11.97 19.42 6.57
CA PRO A 36 -11.70 18.62 5.38
C PRO A 36 -10.51 19.15 4.59
N MET A 37 -9.66 18.24 4.13
CA MET A 37 -8.48 18.51 3.31
C MET A 37 -8.68 18.06 1.84
N THR A 38 -9.92 17.95 1.39
CA THR A 38 -10.31 17.48 0.05
C THR A 38 -10.12 18.53 -1.05
N ALA A 39 -10.05 19.82 -0.69
CA ALA A 39 -9.87 20.89 -1.65
C ALA A 39 -8.53 20.78 -2.39
N GLY A 40 -8.52 20.96 -3.72
CA GLY A 40 -7.33 20.89 -4.56
C GLY A 40 -6.80 19.49 -4.81
N VAL A 41 -7.58 18.44 -4.52
CA VAL A 41 -7.28 17.08 -4.96
C VAL A 41 -7.71 16.94 -6.42
N GLU A 42 -6.74 16.75 -7.30
CA GLU A 42 -6.97 16.59 -8.74
C GLU A 42 -6.79 15.12 -9.13
N PRO A 43 -7.82 14.44 -9.65
CA PRO A 43 -7.68 13.05 -10.08
C PRO A 43 -6.78 12.94 -11.31
N ILE A 44 -6.20 11.76 -11.52
CA ILE A 44 -5.41 11.47 -12.72
C ILE A 44 -6.28 11.60 -13.97
N THR A 45 -5.85 12.42 -14.90
CA THR A 45 -6.58 12.73 -16.14
C THR A 45 -6.61 11.56 -17.13
N LEU A 46 -7.58 11.58 -18.04
CA LEU A 46 -7.67 10.61 -19.13
C LEU A 46 -6.42 10.65 -20.03
N ASP A 47 -5.91 11.85 -20.33
CA ASP A 47 -4.73 12.01 -21.18
C ASP A 47 -3.47 11.44 -20.50
N GLU A 48 -3.32 11.62 -19.18
CA GLU A 48 -2.24 10.95 -18.47
C GLU A 48 -2.36 9.43 -18.54
N ARG A 49 -3.58 8.88 -18.40
CA ARG A 49 -3.82 7.42 -18.54
C ARG A 49 -3.48 6.91 -19.94
N ARG A 50 -3.82 7.67 -20.99
CA ARG A 50 -3.40 7.37 -22.36
C ARG A 50 -1.87 7.40 -22.49
N GLY A 51 -1.21 8.40 -21.90
CA GLY A 51 0.25 8.48 -21.83
C GLY A 51 0.91 7.28 -21.13
N ARG A 52 0.25 6.71 -20.10
CA ARG A 52 0.68 5.49 -19.41
C ARG A 52 0.61 4.26 -20.32
N ILE A 53 -0.43 4.14 -21.15
CA ILE A 53 -0.53 3.07 -22.17
C ILE A 53 0.63 3.19 -23.17
N GLU A 54 0.94 4.42 -23.64
CA GLU A 54 2.08 4.62 -24.54
C GLU A 54 3.43 4.32 -23.85
N LYS A 55 3.58 4.63 -22.57
CA LYS A 55 4.75 4.22 -21.80
C LYS A 55 4.86 2.68 -21.71
N ALA A 56 3.75 1.99 -21.42
CA ALA A 56 3.72 0.53 -21.41
C ALA A 56 4.15 -0.05 -22.77
N ARG A 57 3.65 0.50 -23.88
CA ARG A 57 4.01 0.08 -25.24
C ARG A 57 5.51 0.25 -25.54
N ARG A 58 6.13 1.34 -25.09
CA ARG A 58 7.58 1.50 -25.22
C ARG A 58 8.35 0.42 -24.45
N LEU A 59 7.96 0.18 -23.19
CA LEU A 59 8.58 -0.86 -22.37
C LEU A 59 8.33 -2.26 -22.96
N MET A 60 7.15 -2.51 -23.51
CA MET A 60 6.87 -3.76 -24.23
C MET A 60 7.80 -3.97 -25.42
N HIS A 61 8.03 -2.91 -26.21
CA HIS A 61 9.00 -2.95 -27.31
C HIS A 61 10.42 -3.31 -26.82
N ASP A 62 10.89 -2.64 -25.75
CA ASP A 62 12.24 -2.84 -25.21
C ASP A 62 12.41 -4.27 -24.64
N HIS A 63 11.36 -4.84 -24.08
CA HIS A 63 11.32 -6.20 -23.53
C HIS A 63 10.83 -7.27 -24.51
N LYS A 64 10.55 -6.89 -25.78
CA LYS A 64 10.04 -7.78 -26.84
C LYS A 64 8.77 -8.52 -26.42
N ILE A 65 7.82 -7.78 -25.83
CA ILE A 65 6.50 -8.28 -25.42
C ILE A 65 5.46 -7.76 -26.42
N ASP A 66 4.64 -8.63 -26.99
CA ASP A 66 3.68 -8.28 -28.05
C ASP A 66 2.34 -7.83 -27.48
N ALA A 67 1.92 -8.39 -26.35
CA ALA A 67 0.73 -8.01 -25.61
C ALA A 67 0.94 -8.22 -24.11
N VAL A 68 0.28 -7.42 -23.27
CA VAL A 68 0.22 -7.63 -21.82
C VAL A 68 -1.22 -7.89 -21.44
N PHE A 69 -1.46 -8.99 -20.74
CA PHE A 69 -2.73 -9.27 -20.07
C PHE A 69 -2.61 -9.01 -18.56
N MET A 70 -3.63 -8.36 -18.01
CA MET A 70 -3.79 -8.15 -16.57
C MET A 70 -5.22 -8.41 -16.14
N GLU A 71 -5.40 -9.00 -14.98
CA GLU A 71 -6.70 -9.11 -14.33
C GLU A 71 -7.07 -7.79 -13.62
N ARG A 72 -8.29 -7.72 -13.09
CA ARG A 72 -8.73 -6.60 -12.25
C ARG A 72 -7.82 -6.47 -11.02
N GLY A 73 -7.21 -5.32 -10.85
CA GLY A 73 -6.26 -5.05 -9.79
C GLY A 73 -5.66 -3.66 -9.91
N THR A 74 -4.59 -3.43 -9.21
CA THR A 74 -3.92 -2.12 -9.15
C THR A 74 -3.35 -1.71 -10.50
N SER A 75 -2.74 -2.63 -11.25
CA SER A 75 -2.21 -2.31 -12.58
C SER A 75 -3.31 -1.93 -13.56
N LEU A 76 -4.46 -2.63 -13.56
CA LEU A 76 -5.62 -2.22 -14.37
C LEU A 76 -6.11 -0.83 -13.98
N PHE A 77 -6.25 -0.55 -12.69
CA PHE A 77 -6.63 0.78 -12.21
C PHE A 77 -5.62 1.85 -12.62
N TYR A 78 -4.33 1.60 -12.52
CA TYR A 78 -3.27 2.52 -12.94
C TYR A 78 -3.45 2.98 -14.40
N PHE A 79 -3.70 2.02 -15.30
CA PHE A 79 -3.85 2.30 -16.72
C PHE A 79 -5.20 2.93 -17.08
N THR A 80 -6.27 2.57 -16.40
CA THR A 80 -7.63 2.87 -16.86
C THR A 80 -8.44 3.76 -15.94
N GLY A 81 -8.09 3.83 -14.67
CA GLY A 81 -8.83 4.56 -13.63
C GLY A 81 -10.06 3.85 -13.11
N THR A 82 -10.33 2.63 -13.56
CA THR A 82 -11.51 1.90 -13.10
C THR A 82 -11.16 0.76 -12.15
N ARG A 83 -12.02 0.57 -11.14
CA ARG A 83 -12.08 -0.60 -10.26
C ARG A 83 -13.41 -1.33 -10.42
N ALA A 84 -14.11 -1.08 -11.54
CA ALA A 84 -15.44 -1.62 -11.80
C ALA A 84 -15.45 -3.16 -11.70
N ALA A 85 -16.39 -3.69 -10.89
CA ALA A 85 -16.43 -5.11 -10.56
C ALA A 85 -16.71 -6.01 -11.77
N GLN A 86 -17.42 -5.48 -12.79
CA GLN A 86 -17.77 -6.18 -14.02
C GLN A 86 -16.60 -6.40 -14.97
N ILE A 87 -15.47 -5.72 -14.77
CA ILE A 87 -14.28 -5.92 -15.60
C ILE A 87 -13.46 -7.07 -15.01
N THR A 88 -13.24 -8.11 -15.81
CA THR A 88 -12.40 -9.24 -15.41
C THR A 88 -10.93 -8.99 -15.70
N GLY A 89 -10.63 -8.33 -16.82
CA GLY A 89 -9.26 -8.03 -17.20
C GLY A 89 -9.15 -7.12 -18.41
N LEU A 90 -7.90 -6.83 -18.77
CA LEU A 90 -7.50 -5.97 -19.88
C LEU A 90 -6.34 -6.60 -20.64
N VAL A 91 -6.39 -6.57 -21.96
CA VAL A 91 -5.24 -6.79 -22.83
C VAL A 91 -4.77 -5.43 -23.35
N ILE A 92 -3.49 -5.14 -23.17
CA ILE A 92 -2.79 -4.01 -23.78
C ILE A 92 -1.92 -4.56 -24.93
N PRO A 93 -2.32 -4.39 -26.19
CA PRO A 93 -1.46 -4.74 -27.32
C PRO A 93 -0.37 -3.71 -27.56
N ALA A 94 0.78 -4.16 -28.09
CA ALA A 94 1.91 -3.27 -28.39
C ALA A 94 1.56 -2.19 -29.45
N LYS A 95 0.61 -2.46 -30.36
CA LYS A 95 0.32 -1.57 -31.51
C LYS A 95 -1.15 -1.37 -31.86
N ARG A 96 -2.07 -1.92 -31.08
CA ARG A 96 -3.52 -1.88 -31.40
C ARG A 96 -4.32 -1.33 -30.23
N ASP A 97 -5.64 -1.20 -30.41
CA ASP A 97 -6.54 -0.78 -29.35
C ASP A 97 -6.58 -1.78 -28.19
N LEU A 98 -7.00 -1.31 -27.05
CA LEU A 98 -7.19 -2.14 -25.85
C LEU A 98 -8.26 -3.20 -26.09
N ALA A 99 -8.21 -4.34 -25.38
CA ALA A 99 -9.29 -5.29 -25.35
C ALA A 99 -9.73 -5.59 -23.92
N TRP A 100 -10.99 -5.30 -23.64
CA TRP A 100 -11.62 -5.51 -22.34
C TRP A 100 -12.21 -6.91 -22.24
N ILE A 101 -12.00 -7.57 -21.12
CA ILE A 101 -12.56 -8.90 -20.85
C ILE A 101 -13.65 -8.75 -19.79
N ILE A 102 -14.89 -9.08 -20.17
CA ILE A 102 -16.07 -8.94 -19.29
C ILE A 102 -17.00 -10.16 -19.38
N PRO A 103 -17.79 -10.48 -18.35
CA PRO A 103 -18.89 -11.44 -18.47
C PRO A 103 -19.95 -10.97 -19.48
N ALA A 104 -20.60 -11.90 -20.16
CA ALA A 104 -21.57 -11.58 -21.23
C ALA A 104 -22.83 -10.84 -20.74
N SER A 105 -23.21 -11.00 -19.46
CA SER A 105 -24.32 -10.26 -18.84
C SER A 105 -23.94 -8.81 -18.48
N GLN A 106 -22.68 -8.42 -18.62
CA GLN A 106 -22.17 -7.11 -18.20
C GLN A 106 -21.88 -6.22 -19.41
N ALA A 107 -21.88 -4.91 -19.18
CA ALA A 107 -21.45 -3.92 -20.15
C ALA A 107 -20.23 -3.14 -19.61
N LEU A 108 -19.41 -2.63 -20.52
CA LEU A 108 -18.34 -1.72 -20.14
C LEU A 108 -18.99 -0.42 -19.63
N PRO A 109 -18.60 0.07 -18.43
CA PRO A 109 -19.17 1.31 -17.91
C PRO A 109 -18.92 2.50 -18.84
N ASP A 110 -19.94 3.34 -19.07
CA ASP A 110 -19.86 4.55 -19.91
C ASP A 110 -18.79 5.55 -19.43
N THR A 111 -18.43 5.47 -18.13
CA THR A 111 -17.36 6.27 -17.55
C THR A 111 -15.96 5.91 -18.04
N ILE A 112 -15.81 4.76 -18.71
CA ILE A 112 -14.53 4.30 -19.26
C ILE A 112 -14.35 4.91 -20.65
N GLN A 113 -13.51 5.94 -20.73
CA GLN A 113 -13.23 6.69 -21.97
C GLN A 113 -11.91 6.27 -22.64
N MET A 114 -11.37 5.10 -22.29
CA MET A 114 -10.11 4.60 -22.85
C MET A 114 -10.25 3.98 -24.24
N GLY A 115 -11.47 3.73 -24.70
CA GLY A 115 -11.74 3.04 -25.95
C GLY A 115 -11.39 1.55 -25.89
N GLY A 116 -11.38 0.89 -27.04
CA GLY A 116 -11.01 -0.52 -27.18
C GLY A 116 -12.20 -1.43 -27.53
N SER A 117 -11.89 -2.69 -27.86
CA SER A 117 -12.87 -3.75 -28.11
C SER A 117 -13.26 -4.47 -26.84
N VAL A 118 -14.39 -5.18 -26.89
CA VAL A 118 -14.89 -6.00 -25.77
C VAL A 118 -14.92 -7.46 -26.20
N ALA A 119 -14.29 -8.32 -25.43
CA ALA A 119 -14.39 -9.77 -25.54
C ALA A 119 -15.17 -10.32 -24.34
N SER A 120 -16.30 -10.98 -24.60
CA SER A 120 -17.20 -11.47 -23.58
C SER A 120 -17.09 -12.99 -23.42
N TYR A 121 -17.42 -13.48 -22.22
CA TYR A 121 -17.52 -14.89 -21.91
C TYR A 121 -18.81 -15.19 -21.10
N PRO A 122 -19.37 -16.43 -21.17
CA PRO A 122 -20.57 -16.81 -20.42
C PRO A 122 -20.33 -16.63 -18.90
N ASP A 123 -21.31 -16.12 -18.16
CA ASP A 123 -21.19 -15.80 -16.72
C ASP A 123 -20.81 -17.01 -15.86
N ALA A 124 -21.26 -18.21 -16.23
CA ALA A 124 -20.89 -19.45 -15.58
C ALA A 124 -19.55 -20.04 -16.07
N GLY A 125 -18.86 -19.34 -17.00
CA GLY A 125 -17.64 -19.81 -17.64
C GLY A 125 -16.37 -19.17 -17.08
N ALA A 126 -15.23 -19.72 -17.52
CA ALA A 126 -13.92 -19.10 -17.30
C ALA A 126 -13.61 -18.08 -18.42
N PRO A 127 -12.87 -17.00 -18.14
CA PRO A 127 -12.55 -15.97 -19.12
C PRO A 127 -11.51 -16.41 -20.18
N ILE A 128 -10.98 -17.63 -20.10
CA ILE A 128 -9.86 -18.11 -20.95
C ILE A 128 -10.18 -17.95 -22.45
N ALA A 129 -11.34 -18.42 -22.88
CA ALA A 129 -11.74 -18.34 -24.28
C ALA A 129 -11.87 -16.89 -24.79
N ALA A 130 -12.38 -15.97 -23.94
CA ALA A 130 -12.47 -14.56 -24.27
C ALA A 130 -11.10 -13.89 -24.35
N ILE A 131 -10.19 -14.20 -23.40
CA ILE A 131 -8.81 -13.69 -23.43
C ILE A 131 -8.09 -14.20 -24.69
N ARG A 132 -8.21 -15.49 -25.00
CA ARG A 132 -7.66 -16.07 -26.23
C ARG A 132 -8.24 -15.41 -27.48
N GLN A 133 -9.55 -15.17 -27.51
CA GLN A 133 -10.19 -14.52 -28.66
C GLN A 133 -9.69 -13.08 -28.82
N ALA A 134 -9.60 -12.31 -27.72
CA ALA A 134 -9.05 -10.96 -27.74
C ALA A 134 -7.60 -10.94 -28.26
N LEU A 135 -6.76 -11.86 -27.81
CA LEU A 135 -5.39 -12.01 -28.32
C LEU A 135 -5.36 -12.38 -29.81
N LYS A 136 -6.21 -13.30 -30.23
CA LYS A 136 -6.33 -13.71 -31.63
C LYS A 136 -6.78 -12.57 -32.54
N ASP A 137 -7.81 -11.81 -32.17
CA ASP A 137 -8.34 -10.67 -32.92
C ASP A 137 -7.28 -9.58 -33.10
N HIS A 138 -6.33 -9.50 -32.17
CA HIS A 138 -5.17 -8.62 -32.24
C HIS A 138 -3.94 -9.26 -32.93
N GLY A 139 -4.06 -10.50 -33.43
CA GLY A 139 -2.99 -11.18 -34.14
C GLY A 139 -1.95 -11.89 -33.26
N PHE A 140 -2.23 -12.06 -31.96
CA PHE A 140 -1.30 -12.68 -31.00
C PHE A 140 -1.63 -14.16 -30.72
N THR A 141 -1.64 -14.98 -31.75
CA THR A 141 -1.70 -16.46 -31.63
C THR A 141 -0.33 -17.10 -31.46
N THR A 142 0.71 -16.32 -31.69
CA THR A 142 2.13 -16.62 -31.51
C THR A 142 2.81 -15.40 -30.87
N GLY A 143 4.08 -15.50 -30.51
CA GLY A 143 4.83 -14.40 -29.97
C GLY A 143 4.84 -14.39 -28.43
N ARG A 144 5.27 -13.26 -27.84
CA ARG A 144 5.52 -13.15 -26.39
C ARG A 144 4.38 -12.38 -25.72
N ILE A 145 3.62 -13.07 -24.88
CA ILE A 145 2.50 -12.52 -24.13
C ILE A 145 2.92 -12.32 -22.67
N GLY A 146 2.99 -11.07 -22.23
CA GLY A 146 3.26 -10.72 -20.86
C GLY A 146 2.04 -10.94 -19.97
N LEU A 147 2.23 -11.58 -18.83
CA LEU A 147 1.23 -11.66 -17.77
C LEU A 147 1.66 -10.79 -16.59
N GLU A 148 0.74 -9.95 -16.15
CA GLU A 148 0.95 -9.13 -14.96
C GLU A 148 1.13 -10.02 -13.73
N GLU A 149 1.90 -9.58 -12.75
CA GLU A 149 2.36 -10.41 -11.62
C GLU A 149 1.25 -10.98 -10.73
N GLN A 150 0.05 -10.39 -10.74
CA GLN A 150 -1.09 -10.83 -9.94
C GLN A 150 -2.10 -11.69 -10.74
N VAL A 151 -1.81 -12.00 -12.01
CA VAL A 151 -2.64 -12.90 -12.80
C VAL A 151 -2.67 -14.28 -12.13
N ARG A 152 -3.90 -14.76 -11.85
CA ARG A 152 -4.09 -16.06 -11.19
C ARG A 152 -3.47 -17.20 -12.00
N PHE A 153 -2.82 -18.13 -11.31
CA PHE A 153 -2.23 -19.31 -11.95
C PHE A 153 -3.23 -20.07 -12.81
N SER A 154 -4.51 -20.18 -12.41
CA SER A 154 -5.54 -20.85 -13.19
C SER A 154 -5.82 -20.19 -14.55
N ILE A 155 -5.64 -18.88 -14.66
CA ILE A 155 -5.75 -18.15 -15.94
C ILE A 155 -4.54 -18.47 -16.80
N PHE A 156 -3.33 -18.37 -16.24
CA PHE A 156 -2.11 -18.74 -16.95
C PHE A 156 -2.15 -20.20 -17.45
N ASP A 157 -2.55 -21.12 -16.57
CA ASP A 157 -2.60 -22.54 -16.91
C ASP A 157 -3.59 -22.84 -18.05
N GLY A 158 -4.76 -22.20 -18.04
CA GLY A 158 -5.73 -22.30 -19.13
C GLY A 158 -5.21 -21.67 -20.43
N LEU A 159 -4.60 -20.49 -20.37
CA LEU A 159 -4.09 -19.83 -21.57
C LEU A 159 -2.96 -20.64 -22.25
N ARG A 160 -2.02 -21.16 -21.48
CA ARG A 160 -0.91 -21.95 -22.04
C ARG A 160 -1.38 -23.27 -22.69
N GLN A 161 -2.54 -23.80 -22.29
CA GLN A 161 -3.14 -24.98 -22.91
C GLN A 161 -3.87 -24.65 -24.22
N GLU A 162 -4.42 -23.43 -24.34
CA GLU A 162 -5.18 -23.01 -25.51
C GLU A 162 -4.37 -22.23 -26.56
N ILE A 163 -3.23 -21.64 -26.17
CA ILE A 163 -2.36 -20.85 -27.07
C ILE A 163 -0.96 -21.46 -27.08
N LEU A 164 -0.86 -22.66 -27.64
CA LEU A 164 0.37 -23.48 -27.60
C LEU A 164 1.58 -22.87 -28.30
N ALA A 165 1.37 -21.94 -29.23
CA ALA A 165 2.45 -21.31 -29.98
C ALA A 165 2.92 -19.96 -29.39
N ALA A 166 2.35 -19.52 -28.26
CA ALA A 166 2.77 -18.31 -27.56
C ALA A 166 3.75 -18.63 -26.43
N GLU A 167 4.71 -17.74 -26.25
CA GLU A 167 5.58 -17.70 -25.07
C GLU A 167 4.96 -16.78 -24.02
N PHE A 168 4.56 -17.32 -22.88
CA PHE A 168 4.09 -16.51 -21.74
C PHE A 168 5.27 -16.05 -20.89
N VAL A 169 5.34 -14.76 -20.63
CA VAL A 169 6.44 -14.12 -19.89
C VAL A 169 5.93 -13.23 -18.77
N ASN A 170 6.77 -12.96 -17.78
CA ASN A 170 6.46 -12.02 -16.71
C ASN A 170 6.44 -10.58 -17.25
N ALA A 171 5.32 -9.85 -17.08
CA ALA A 171 5.16 -8.47 -17.49
C ALA A 171 5.62 -7.43 -16.46
N THR A 172 6.15 -7.82 -15.31
CA THR A 172 6.65 -6.89 -14.27
C THR A 172 7.57 -5.79 -14.83
N PRO A 173 8.49 -6.03 -15.79
CA PRO A 173 9.28 -4.96 -16.39
C PRO A 173 8.44 -3.88 -17.07
N VAL A 174 7.24 -4.20 -17.53
CA VAL A 174 6.29 -3.25 -18.14
C VAL A 174 5.39 -2.62 -17.07
N THR A 175 4.67 -3.43 -16.31
CA THR A 175 3.66 -2.96 -15.34
C THR A 175 4.29 -2.22 -14.18
N ALA A 176 5.25 -2.84 -13.49
CA ALA A 176 6.01 -2.19 -12.43
C ALA A 176 6.92 -1.08 -12.96
N GLY A 177 7.54 -1.26 -14.14
CA GLY A 177 8.34 -0.23 -14.80
C GLY A 177 7.53 1.05 -15.12
N CYS A 178 6.23 0.91 -15.45
CA CYS A 178 5.35 2.05 -15.58
C CYS A 178 5.08 2.74 -14.24
N ARG A 179 4.74 1.98 -13.20
CA ARG A 179 4.31 2.47 -11.89
C ARG A 179 5.45 3.02 -11.04
N MET A 180 6.65 2.51 -11.24
CA MET A 180 7.84 2.85 -10.43
C MET A 180 8.20 4.34 -10.52
N ILE A 181 8.05 4.96 -11.70
CA ILE A 181 8.35 6.38 -11.94
C ILE A 181 7.06 7.18 -11.90
N LYS A 182 6.85 7.91 -10.82
CA LYS A 182 5.64 8.71 -10.58
C LYS A 182 5.67 10.02 -11.36
N SER A 183 4.52 10.40 -11.91
CA SER A 183 4.30 11.71 -12.50
C SER A 183 4.14 12.79 -11.42
N LYS A 184 4.13 14.06 -11.84
CA LYS A 184 3.86 15.18 -10.93
C LYS A 184 2.46 15.09 -10.29
N ALA A 185 1.45 14.61 -11.03
CA ALA A 185 0.10 14.42 -10.52
C ALA A 185 0.07 13.31 -9.47
N GLU A 186 0.74 12.18 -9.71
CA GLU A 186 0.87 11.09 -8.74
C GLU A 186 1.57 11.57 -7.46
N LEU A 187 2.69 12.31 -7.58
CA LEU A 187 3.40 12.87 -6.43
C LEU A 187 2.52 13.85 -5.63
N ALA A 188 1.66 14.64 -6.27
CA ALA A 188 0.74 15.55 -5.59
C ALA A 188 -0.32 14.79 -4.77
N LEU A 189 -0.83 13.68 -5.27
CA LEU A 189 -1.77 12.81 -4.55
C LEU A 189 -1.11 12.13 -3.35
N MET A 190 0.13 11.64 -3.50
CA MET A 190 0.92 11.08 -2.40
C MET A 190 1.26 12.13 -1.35
N GLN A 191 1.58 13.37 -1.76
CA GLN A 191 1.78 14.48 -0.83
C GLN A 191 0.53 14.73 0.00
N ARG A 192 -0.65 14.80 -0.64
CA ARG A 192 -1.92 14.96 0.07
C ARG A 192 -2.17 13.81 1.05
N ALA A 193 -1.90 12.57 0.66
CA ALA A 193 -2.05 11.42 1.54
C ALA A 193 -1.14 11.53 2.78
N ALA A 194 0.11 11.95 2.60
CA ALA A 194 1.04 12.17 3.70
C ALA A 194 0.59 13.30 4.64
N ASP A 195 0.17 14.44 4.09
CA ASP A 195 -0.34 15.58 4.88
C ASP A 195 -1.55 15.18 5.73
N VAL A 196 -2.49 14.44 5.15
CA VAL A 196 -3.69 13.94 5.84
C VAL A 196 -3.31 12.95 6.95
N THR A 197 -2.35 12.06 6.72
CA THR A 197 -1.90 11.09 7.72
C THR A 197 -1.25 11.78 8.92
N ILE A 198 -0.40 12.76 8.69
CA ILE A 198 0.23 13.56 9.77
C ILE A 198 -0.83 14.25 10.63
N GLU A 199 -1.83 14.87 10.02
CA GLU A 199 -2.89 15.55 10.78
C GLU A 199 -3.80 14.55 11.54
N ALA A 200 -4.10 13.40 10.94
CA ALA A 200 -4.87 12.35 11.61
C ALA A 200 -4.11 11.76 12.82
N TYR A 201 -2.81 11.52 12.67
CA TYR A 201 -1.96 11.03 13.76
C TYR A 201 -1.80 12.08 14.86
N ARG A 202 -1.58 13.33 14.50
CA ARG A 202 -1.51 14.45 15.45
C ARG A 202 -2.78 14.53 16.31
N ALA A 203 -3.95 14.53 15.68
CA ALA A 203 -5.23 14.56 16.38
C ALA A 203 -5.48 13.30 17.22
N GLY A 204 -5.13 12.13 16.68
CA GLY A 204 -5.29 10.85 17.39
C GLY A 204 -4.45 10.77 18.66
N LEU A 205 -3.18 11.19 18.62
CA LEU A 205 -2.29 11.16 19.79
C LEU A 205 -2.76 12.07 20.93
N THR A 206 -3.57 13.10 20.65
CA THR A 206 -4.16 13.92 21.74
C THR A 206 -5.18 13.16 22.57
N THR A 207 -5.64 12.00 22.11
CA THR A 207 -6.66 11.17 22.80
C THR A 207 -6.06 10.14 23.74
N LEU A 208 -4.73 10.05 23.83
CA LEU A 208 -4.03 9.07 24.66
C LEU A 208 -4.41 9.23 26.14
N ARG A 209 -4.62 8.09 26.79
CA ARG A 209 -4.91 8.00 28.23
C ARG A 209 -4.44 6.66 28.78
N GLU A 210 -4.13 6.61 30.04
CA GLU A 210 -3.82 5.38 30.77
C GLU A 210 -4.93 4.35 30.58
N GLY A 211 -4.59 3.09 30.39
CA GLY A 211 -5.53 2.00 30.21
C GLY A 211 -6.14 1.92 28.80
N MET A 212 -5.75 2.79 27.85
CA MET A 212 -6.26 2.75 26.46
C MET A 212 -5.79 1.48 25.75
N THR A 213 -6.65 0.94 24.91
CA THR A 213 -6.33 -0.17 24.02
C THR A 213 -5.88 0.32 22.63
N PRO A 214 -5.11 -0.48 21.86
CA PRO A 214 -4.79 -0.15 20.45
C PRO A 214 -6.04 0.05 19.59
N ALA A 215 -7.14 -0.66 19.87
CA ALA A 215 -8.40 -0.52 19.14
C ALA A 215 -9.04 0.85 19.36
N GLU A 216 -9.00 1.37 20.58
CA GLU A 216 -9.54 2.70 20.89
C GLU A 216 -8.72 3.80 20.19
N LEU A 217 -7.39 3.70 20.18
CA LEU A 217 -6.54 4.66 19.45
C LEU A 217 -6.76 4.58 17.94
N ARG A 218 -6.84 3.37 17.37
CA ARG A 218 -7.21 3.19 15.95
C ARG A 218 -8.55 3.85 15.62
N ASN A 219 -9.56 3.70 16.48
CA ASN A 219 -10.88 4.31 16.27
C ASN A 219 -10.81 5.85 16.30
N SER A 220 -10.01 6.42 17.20
CA SER A 220 -9.76 7.87 17.26
C SER A 220 -9.10 8.37 15.97
N ILE A 221 -8.04 7.71 15.50
CA ILE A 221 -7.33 8.07 14.27
C ILE A 221 -8.25 7.89 13.04
N ALA A 222 -9.03 6.81 12.98
CA ALA A 222 -10.02 6.61 11.92
C ALA A 222 -11.10 7.69 11.90
N ALA A 223 -11.51 8.19 13.08
CA ALA A 223 -12.43 9.34 13.18
C ALA A 223 -11.77 10.63 12.67
N ALA A 224 -10.48 10.82 12.93
CA ALA A 224 -9.71 11.95 12.41
C ALA A 224 -9.62 11.91 10.88
N TYR A 225 -9.30 10.76 10.28
CA TYR A 225 -9.31 10.60 8.82
C TYR A 225 -10.65 10.96 8.21
N ARG A 226 -11.77 10.50 8.80
CA ARG A 226 -13.12 10.87 8.32
C ARG A 226 -13.40 12.37 8.44
N ALA A 227 -12.98 13.01 9.53
CA ALA A 227 -13.12 14.46 9.70
C ALA A 227 -12.31 15.25 8.65
N LEU A 228 -11.14 14.73 8.24
CA LEU A 228 -10.31 15.28 7.17
C LEU A 228 -10.88 14.99 5.76
N GLY A 229 -11.93 14.16 5.64
CA GLY A 229 -12.60 13.83 4.37
C GLY A 229 -12.04 12.62 3.65
N PHE A 230 -11.25 11.78 4.33
CA PHE A 230 -10.62 10.59 3.75
C PHE A 230 -10.86 9.34 4.59
N GLN A 231 -10.45 8.20 4.03
CA GLN A 231 -10.38 6.93 4.75
C GLN A 231 -8.91 6.52 4.89
N GLY A 232 -8.54 6.10 6.07
CA GLY A 232 -7.19 5.63 6.36
C GLY A 232 -7.20 4.59 7.47
N GLY A 233 -6.05 3.94 7.64
CA GLY A 233 -5.78 2.95 8.66
C GLY A 233 -4.62 3.36 9.55
N VAL A 234 -4.42 2.59 10.60
CA VAL A 234 -3.22 2.65 11.43
C VAL A 234 -3.03 1.32 12.15
N SER A 235 -1.85 0.75 12.05
CA SER A 235 -1.38 -0.29 12.96
C SER A 235 -0.91 0.39 14.25
N VAL A 236 -1.33 -0.12 15.41
CA VAL A 236 -0.99 0.45 16.72
C VAL A 236 -0.42 -0.65 17.61
N SER A 237 0.76 -0.40 18.15
CA SER A 237 1.40 -1.27 19.15
C SER A 237 1.88 -0.48 20.36
N PHE A 238 1.80 -1.07 21.56
CA PHE A 238 2.20 -0.49 22.82
C PHE A 238 3.29 -1.30 23.52
N GLY A 239 4.20 -0.63 24.23
CA GLY A 239 5.22 -1.20 25.08
C GLY A 239 6.08 -2.24 24.34
N LYS A 240 6.24 -3.43 24.92
CA LYS A 240 7.01 -4.54 24.32
C LYS A 240 6.49 -5.03 22.96
N ASN A 241 5.21 -4.78 22.67
CA ASN A 241 4.64 -5.23 21.39
C ASN A 241 5.12 -4.37 20.21
N THR A 242 5.72 -3.21 20.45
CA THR A 242 6.39 -2.42 19.39
C THR A 242 7.61 -3.14 18.81
N ALA A 243 8.13 -4.19 19.47
CA ALA A 243 9.20 -5.04 18.97
C ALA A 243 8.77 -5.99 17.83
N PHE A 244 7.47 -6.08 17.53
CA PHE A 244 6.94 -6.90 16.43
C PHE A 244 6.64 -6.01 15.21
N PRO A 245 7.45 -6.06 14.14
CA PRO A 245 7.33 -5.15 12.99
C PRO A 245 5.95 -5.14 12.32
N HIS A 246 5.26 -6.27 12.34
CA HIS A 246 3.93 -6.45 11.71
C HIS A 246 2.79 -6.51 12.74
N GLY A 247 3.02 -5.98 13.95
CA GLY A 247 2.03 -5.98 15.03
C GLY A 247 1.98 -7.28 15.83
N SER A 248 1.10 -7.32 16.81
CA SER A 248 0.88 -8.43 17.72
C SER A 248 -0.62 -8.65 17.96
N THR A 249 -1.04 -9.91 18.04
CA THR A 249 -2.41 -10.29 18.41
C THR A 249 -2.63 -10.37 19.93
N VAL A 250 -1.56 -10.19 20.71
CA VAL A 250 -1.65 -10.20 22.18
C VAL A 250 -2.42 -8.96 22.63
N PRO A 251 -3.39 -9.09 23.56
CA PRO A 251 -4.07 -7.93 24.15
C PRO A 251 -3.07 -6.95 24.77
N GLN A 252 -3.28 -5.67 24.51
CA GLN A 252 -2.40 -4.59 24.95
C GLN A 252 -3.21 -3.53 25.66
N THR A 253 -2.62 -2.95 26.69
CA THR A 253 -3.15 -1.81 27.43
C THR A 253 -2.01 -0.81 27.61
N LEU A 254 -2.28 0.46 27.36
CA LEU A 254 -1.31 1.53 27.43
C LEU A 254 -1.02 1.92 28.88
N HIS A 255 0.25 1.98 29.25
CA HIS A 255 0.72 2.42 30.57
C HIS A 255 1.76 3.53 30.46
N GLU A 256 1.86 4.32 31.52
CA GLU A 256 2.90 5.36 31.63
C GLU A 256 4.30 4.78 31.34
N GLY A 257 5.04 5.42 30.44
CA GLY A 257 6.36 5.00 29.99
C GLY A 257 6.35 4.01 28.81
N ASP A 258 5.19 3.55 28.34
CA ASP A 258 5.12 2.67 27.17
C ASP A 258 5.53 3.39 25.89
N MET A 259 6.34 2.71 25.09
CA MET A 259 6.54 3.07 23.69
C MET A 259 5.22 2.83 22.92
N ILE A 260 4.85 3.77 22.07
CA ILE A 260 3.74 3.67 21.11
C ILE A 260 4.34 3.69 19.73
N LEU A 261 3.93 2.75 18.88
CA LEU A 261 4.26 2.71 17.47
C LEU A 261 2.96 2.81 16.68
N LEU A 262 2.86 3.85 15.85
CA LEU A 262 1.82 4.06 14.84
C LEU A 262 2.42 3.81 13.48
N ASP A 263 1.73 3.07 12.61
CA ASP A 263 2.25 2.66 11.32
C ASP A 263 1.11 2.47 10.32
N ASP A 264 1.24 2.93 9.10
CA ASP A 264 0.27 2.88 8.00
C ASP A 264 -0.09 4.32 7.54
N GLY A 265 -1.22 4.50 6.86
CA GLY A 265 -1.62 5.82 6.38
C GLY A 265 -3.01 5.86 5.76
N CYS A 266 -3.15 6.73 4.78
CA CYS A 266 -4.39 6.84 4.01
C CYS A 266 -4.12 6.80 2.51
N SER A 267 -5.23 6.73 1.75
CA SER A 267 -5.22 6.72 0.30
C SER A 267 -5.97 7.93 -0.24
N VAL A 268 -5.36 8.65 -1.18
CA VAL A 268 -5.97 9.75 -1.93
C VAL A 268 -5.99 9.37 -3.42
N GLU A 269 -7.17 9.26 -4.01
CA GLU A 269 -7.33 8.76 -5.41
C GLU A 269 -6.61 7.42 -5.67
N GLY A 270 -6.48 6.59 -4.63
CA GLY A 270 -5.78 5.31 -4.66
C GLY A 270 -4.28 5.38 -4.34
N TYR A 271 -3.66 6.56 -4.30
CA TYR A 271 -2.25 6.73 -3.94
C TYR A 271 -2.05 6.76 -2.44
N GLN A 272 -1.12 5.97 -1.96
CA GLN A 272 -0.90 5.69 -0.55
C GLN A 272 0.08 6.66 0.10
N SER A 273 -0.07 6.85 1.40
CA SER A 273 1.00 7.26 2.30
C SER A 273 1.33 6.11 3.24
N ASP A 274 2.55 6.07 3.71
CA ASP A 274 3.04 5.14 4.73
C ASP A 274 3.95 5.90 5.68
N ILE A 275 3.55 5.99 6.95
CA ILE A 275 4.22 6.82 7.93
C ILE A 275 4.22 6.12 9.28
N THR A 276 5.41 5.85 9.79
CA THR A 276 5.56 5.36 11.16
C THR A 276 6.02 6.47 12.11
N ARG A 277 5.38 6.54 13.27
CA ARG A 277 5.80 7.39 14.39
C ARG A 277 5.96 6.54 15.65
N ALA A 278 7.11 6.66 16.28
CA ALA A 278 7.40 6.06 17.58
C ALA A 278 7.49 7.17 18.65
N VAL A 279 6.60 7.12 19.64
CA VAL A 279 6.51 8.08 20.74
C VAL A 279 6.38 7.35 22.07
N VAL A 280 6.49 8.06 23.19
CA VAL A 280 6.29 7.48 24.53
C VAL A 280 5.09 8.14 25.20
N PHE A 281 4.22 7.33 25.81
CA PHE A 281 3.17 7.84 26.67
C PHE A 281 3.78 8.29 28.00
N GLY A 282 3.66 9.58 28.31
CA GLY A 282 4.30 10.18 29.47
C GLY A 282 5.79 10.50 29.26
N LYS A 283 6.64 10.17 30.23
CA LYS A 283 8.07 10.55 30.21
C LYS A 283 8.97 9.44 29.66
N PRO A 284 9.67 9.67 28.53
CA PRO A 284 10.59 8.67 27.99
C PRO A 284 11.79 8.43 28.89
N SER A 285 12.20 7.16 29.04
CA SER A 285 13.41 6.74 29.72
C SER A 285 14.68 7.14 28.94
N ALA A 286 15.82 7.12 29.58
CA ALA A 286 17.11 7.37 28.91
C ALA A 286 17.37 6.37 27.78
N ARG A 287 17.02 5.09 28.00
CA ARG A 287 17.20 4.03 27.00
C ARG A 287 16.29 4.21 25.77
N GLN A 288 15.05 4.61 25.99
CA GLN A 288 14.13 4.90 24.87
C GLN A 288 14.63 6.08 24.03
N LYS A 289 15.12 7.15 24.68
CA LYS A 289 15.71 8.30 23.96
C LYS A 289 16.96 7.91 23.17
N GLU A 290 17.83 7.08 23.75
CA GLU A 290 19.05 6.59 23.10
C GLU A 290 18.73 5.78 21.84
N ILE A 291 17.84 4.79 21.93
CA ILE A 291 17.47 3.94 20.80
C ILE A 291 16.71 4.74 19.74
N TRP A 292 15.80 5.62 20.16
CA TRP A 292 15.10 6.51 19.24
C TRP A 292 16.05 7.41 18.45
N ALA A 293 17.04 8.01 19.14
CA ALA A 293 18.05 8.85 18.49
C ALA A 293 18.96 8.06 17.54
N LEU A 294 19.26 6.81 17.88
CA LEU A 294 20.02 5.91 17.00
C LEU A 294 19.22 5.55 15.75
N GLU A 295 17.94 5.21 15.92
CA GLU A 295 17.02 4.91 14.81
C GLU A 295 16.89 6.13 13.88
N ARG A 296 16.73 7.33 14.45
CA ARG A 296 16.69 8.57 13.69
C ARG A 296 17.96 8.79 12.85
N LYS A 297 19.14 8.47 13.39
CA LYS A 297 20.41 8.53 12.63
C LYS A 297 20.45 7.51 11.51
N ALA A 298 19.84 6.32 11.68
CA ALA A 298 19.78 5.31 10.64
C ALA A 298 18.85 5.78 9.50
N GLN A 299 17.70 6.35 9.80
CA GLN A 299 16.80 6.96 8.83
C GLN A 299 17.50 8.11 8.08
N ASP A 300 18.18 9.02 8.78
CA ASP A 300 18.94 10.11 8.15
C ASP A 300 20.03 9.59 7.20
N ALA A 301 20.71 8.50 7.56
CA ALA A 301 21.75 7.90 6.75
C ALA A 301 21.19 7.29 5.46
N ALA A 302 20.03 6.60 5.54
CA ALA A 302 19.32 6.09 4.37
C ALA A 302 18.88 7.23 3.46
N LEU A 303 18.24 8.26 4.01
CA LEU A 303 17.80 9.43 3.26
C LEU A 303 18.98 10.13 2.56
N ALA A 304 20.10 10.32 3.24
CA ALA A 304 21.29 10.93 2.64
C ALA A 304 21.93 10.09 1.52
N ALA A 305 21.81 8.75 1.61
CA ALA A 305 22.27 7.83 0.56
C ALA A 305 21.33 7.77 -0.65
N ALA A 306 20.06 8.10 -0.48
CA ALA A 306 19.01 8.05 -1.51
C ALA A 306 19.12 9.24 -2.48
N ARG A 307 20.05 9.14 -3.43
CA ARG A 307 20.29 10.17 -4.47
C ARG A 307 20.19 9.57 -5.86
N PRO A 308 19.91 10.38 -6.91
CA PRO A 308 19.88 9.90 -8.28
C PRO A 308 21.15 9.10 -8.63
N GLY A 309 20.97 7.91 -9.23
CA GLY A 309 22.03 7.02 -9.64
C GLY A 309 22.61 6.11 -8.55
N ALA A 310 22.32 6.34 -7.25
CA ALA A 310 22.65 5.40 -6.17
C ALA A 310 21.92 4.06 -6.36
N THR A 311 22.45 2.95 -5.85
CA THR A 311 21.74 1.67 -5.89
C THR A 311 20.82 1.51 -4.69
N CYS A 312 19.70 0.80 -4.85
CA CYS A 312 18.79 0.48 -3.76
C CYS A 312 19.51 -0.18 -2.57
N GLU A 313 20.46 -1.09 -2.84
CA GLU A 313 21.26 -1.71 -1.78
C GLU A 313 22.15 -0.73 -1.02
N SER A 314 22.62 0.36 -1.66
CA SER A 314 23.47 1.34 -0.98
C SER A 314 22.70 2.15 0.06
N VAL A 315 21.41 2.34 -0.13
CA VAL A 315 20.51 2.98 0.84
C VAL A 315 20.31 2.06 2.04
N ASP A 316 19.99 0.77 1.81
CA ASP A 316 19.87 -0.22 2.88
C ASP A 316 21.19 -0.37 3.67
N ALA A 317 22.32 -0.38 2.98
CA ALA A 317 23.63 -0.50 3.61
C ALA A 317 23.95 0.71 4.50
N ALA A 318 23.51 1.91 4.15
CA ALA A 318 23.75 3.13 4.94
C ALA A 318 23.02 3.08 6.29
N ALA A 319 21.73 2.73 6.30
CA ALA A 319 20.98 2.56 7.55
C ALA A 319 21.55 1.44 8.42
N ARG A 320 21.78 0.26 7.82
CA ARG A 320 22.33 -0.90 8.54
C ARG A 320 23.72 -0.63 9.13
N LYS A 321 24.54 0.16 8.45
CA LYS A 321 25.85 0.52 8.98
C LYS A 321 25.73 1.29 10.31
N VAL A 322 24.86 2.27 10.40
CA VAL A 322 24.62 3.04 11.64
C VAL A 322 24.21 2.11 12.78
N ILE A 323 23.27 1.21 12.52
CA ILE A 323 22.74 0.25 13.50
C ILE A 323 23.82 -0.75 13.93
N THR A 324 24.61 -1.27 12.98
CA THR A 324 25.67 -2.24 13.26
C THR A 324 26.86 -1.63 13.99
N ASP A 325 27.25 -0.40 13.64
CA ASP A 325 28.33 0.32 14.32
C ASP A 325 27.98 0.62 15.81
N ALA A 326 26.67 0.67 16.13
CA ALA A 326 26.17 0.79 17.50
C ALA A 326 26.04 -0.54 18.25
N GLY A 327 26.48 -1.66 17.64
CA GLY A 327 26.50 -2.98 18.27
C GLY A 327 25.24 -3.81 18.09
N PHE A 328 24.32 -3.42 17.18
CA PHE A 328 23.11 -4.16 16.86
C PHE A 328 23.26 -4.99 15.56
N GLY A 329 22.62 -6.14 15.48
CA GLY A 329 22.74 -7.00 14.32
C GLY A 329 23.94 -7.94 14.40
N PRO A 330 24.66 -8.24 13.29
CA PRO A 330 24.54 -7.70 11.92
C PRO A 330 23.41 -8.32 11.08
N GLY A 331 23.20 -7.75 9.89
CA GLY A 331 22.20 -8.23 8.93
C GLY A 331 20.78 -8.14 9.51
N TYR A 332 20.06 -9.26 9.54
CA TYR A 332 18.70 -9.37 10.12
C TYR A 332 18.67 -9.93 11.55
N LYS A 333 19.85 -10.09 12.15
CA LYS A 333 19.98 -10.66 13.51
C LYS A 333 19.45 -9.66 14.55
N LEU A 334 18.63 -10.16 15.48
CA LEU A 334 18.16 -9.40 16.65
C LEU A 334 19.15 -9.52 17.85
N PRO A 335 19.24 -8.50 18.68
CA PRO A 335 18.66 -7.16 18.56
C PRO A 335 19.25 -6.42 17.34
N GLY A 336 18.40 -5.66 16.60
CA GLY A 336 18.84 -4.96 15.39
C GLY A 336 17.71 -4.67 14.42
N LEU A 337 18.02 -4.53 13.12
CA LEU A 337 17.07 -4.26 12.03
C LEU A 337 16.59 -5.58 11.41
N PRO A 338 15.33 -5.99 11.68
CA PRO A 338 14.82 -7.31 11.26
C PRO A 338 14.34 -7.39 9.82
N HIS A 339 14.19 -6.28 9.11
CA HIS A 339 13.67 -6.22 7.74
C HIS A 339 14.47 -5.30 6.83
N ARG A 340 14.06 -5.12 5.58
CA ARG A 340 14.65 -4.17 4.63
C ARG A 340 14.47 -2.73 5.12
N THR A 341 15.30 -1.81 4.62
CA THR A 341 15.25 -0.38 5.00
C THR A 341 14.06 0.35 4.37
N GLY A 342 13.49 -0.18 3.27
CA GLY A 342 12.32 0.43 2.65
C GLY A 342 11.83 -0.34 1.43
N HIS A 343 10.71 0.09 0.90
CA HIS A 343 10.03 -0.47 -0.26
C HIS A 343 9.50 0.63 -1.18
N GLY A 344 9.29 0.32 -2.46
CA GLY A 344 8.54 1.20 -3.36
C GLY A 344 7.10 1.38 -2.86
N ILE A 345 6.54 2.55 -3.13
CA ILE A 345 5.18 2.91 -2.73
C ILE A 345 4.50 3.72 -3.83
N GLY A 346 3.18 3.61 -3.93
CA GLY A 346 2.37 4.34 -4.90
C GLY A 346 0.90 4.01 -4.76
N LEU A 347 0.32 3.27 -5.70
CA LEU A 347 -1.06 2.76 -5.60
C LEU A 347 -1.19 1.57 -4.64
N ASP A 348 -0.12 0.79 -4.49
CA ASP A 348 -0.01 -0.20 -3.42
C ASP A 348 0.98 0.32 -2.37
N ILE A 349 0.79 -0.07 -1.12
CA ILE A 349 1.73 0.20 -0.02
C ILE A 349 3.11 -0.36 -0.41
N HIS A 350 3.17 -1.62 -0.80
CA HIS A 350 4.39 -2.24 -1.28
C HIS A 350 4.38 -2.36 -2.81
N GLU A 351 5.20 -1.55 -3.47
CA GLU A 351 5.47 -1.64 -4.91
C GLU A 351 6.92 -2.08 -5.17
N TRP A 352 7.17 -2.65 -6.33
CA TRP A 352 8.52 -2.88 -6.83
C TRP A 352 9.16 -1.50 -7.11
N THR A 353 10.42 -1.21 -6.69
CA THR A 353 11.42 -2.14 -6.15
C THR A 353 11.71 -1.86 -4.66
N TYR A 354 12.70 -2.53 -4.05
CA TYR A 354 12.94 -2.53 -2.61
C TYR A 354 14.33 -1.99 -2.27
N LEU A 355 14.45 -1.22 -1.19
CA LEU A 355 15.71 -0.79 -0.59
C LEU A 355 16.24 -1.92 0.29
N VAL A 356 16.99 -2.84 -0.32
CA VAL A 356 17.43 -4.09 0.32
C VAL A 356 18.77 -4.54 -0.23
N LYS A 357 19.54 -5.23 0.58
CA LYS A 357 20.83 -5.84 0.20
C LYS A 357 20.69 -6.68 -1.08
N GLY A 358 21.59 -6.48 -2.03
CA GLY A 358 21.66 -7.20 -3.31
C GLY A 358 20.86 -6.54 -4.44
N ASN A 359 20.00 -5.57 -4.15
CA ASN A 359 19.26 -4.85 -5.18
C ASN A 359 20.11 -3.76 -5.84
N LYS A 360 20.54 -4.03 -7.07
CA LYS A 360 21.41 -3.15 -7.87
C LYS A 360 20.63 -2.10 -8.69
N THR A 361 19.30 -2.08 -8.63
CA THR A 361 18.48 -1.08 -9.31
C THR A 361 18.95 0.32 -8.90
N ARG A 362 19.17 1.18 -9.88
CA ARG A 362 19.58 2.57 -9.64
C ARG A 362 18.35 3.42 -9.38
N LEU A 363 18.48 4.34 -8.44
CA LEU A 363 17.45 5.32 -8.14
C LEU A 363 17.34 6.36 -9.26
N GLU A 364 16.12 6.56 -9.75
CA GLU A 364 15.81 7.49 -10.84
C GLU A 364 14.78 8.54 -10.36
N PRO A 365 14.79 9.74 -10.95
CA PRO A 365 13.77 10.75 -10.67
C PRO A 365 12.34 10.22 -10.85
N GLY A 366 11.47 10.49 -9.89
CA GLY A 366 10.11 9.99 -9.83
C GLY A 366 9.93 8.67 -9.06
N MET A 367 10.99 7.96 -8.72
CA MET A 367 10.89 6.81 -7.83
C MET A 367 10.50 7.25 -6.41
N CYS A 368 9.58 6.50 -5.79
CA CYS A 368 9.11 6.74 -4.43
C CYS A 368 9.35 5.50 -3.57
N PHE A 369 9.77 5.72 -2.32
CA PHE A 369 10.07 4.66 -1.36
C PHE A 369 9.63 5.05 0.04
N SER A 370 9.34 4.07 0.89
CA SER A 370 9.44 4.25 2.33
C SER A 370 10.92 4.36 2.74
N ASP A 371 11.19 5.09 3.83
CA ASP A 371 12.47 5.11 4.53
C ASP A 371 12.17 4.77 5.99
N GLU A 372 12.26 3.47 6.32
CA GLU A 372 11.67 2.85 7.51
C GLU A 372 12.63 1.91 8.25
N PRO A 373 13.89 2.25 8.49
CA PRO A 373 14.71 1.38 9.32
C PRO A 373 14.05 1.17 10.69
N MET A 374 14.42 0.11 11.39
CA MET A 374 13.86 -0.25 12.68
C MET A 374 14.94 -0.82 13.59
N ILE A 375 14.89 -0.49 14.87
CA ILE A 375 15.70 -1.14 15.89
C ILE A 375 14.80 -1.88 16.88
N VAL A 376 14.92 -3.21 16.90
CA VAL A 376 14.27 -4.07 17.88
C VAL A 376 15.29 -4.43 18.96
N THR A 377 15.00 -4.07 20.23
CA THR A 377 15.93 -4.27 21.37
C THR A 377 15.68 -5.56 22.15
N GLY A 378 14.50 -6.16 22.07
CA GLY A 378 14.03 -7.23 22.95
C GLY A 378 13.06 -6.74 24.03
N GLU A 379 13.14 -5.48 24.43
CA GLU A 379 12.20 -4.83 25.36
C GLU A 379 11.13 -4.03 24.62
N PHE A 380 11.51 -3.37 23.54
CA PHE A 380 10.66 -2.58 22.65
C PHE A 380 11.32 -2.45 21.28
N GLY A 381 10.55 -1.96 20.31
CA GLY A 381 11.03 -1.57 18.98
C GLY A 381 10.81 -0.08 18.73
N VAL A 382 11.68 0.51 17.92
CA VAL A 382 11.54 1.87 17.41
C VAL A 382 11.65 1.82 15.89
N ARG A 383 10.65 2.33 15.18
CA ARG A 383 10.67 2.61 13.75
C ARG A 383 10.26 4.05 13.51
N LEU A 384 11.01 4.74 12.69
CA LEU A 384 10.67 6.05 12.17
C LEU A 384 10.57 5.91 10.65
N GLU A 385 9.47 6.34 10.09
CA GLU A 385 9.21 6.19 8.67
C GLU A 385 8.61 7.43 8.07
N ASP A 386 9.19 7.82 6.95
CA ASP A 386 8.64 8.81 6.06
C ASP A 386 8.80 8.33 4.62
N CYS A 387 7.76 8.49 3.80
CA CYS A 387 7.91 8.26 2.38
C CYS A 387 8.74 9.35 1.73
N MET A 388 9.62 8.95 0.82
CA MET A 388 10.51 9.82 0.08
C MET A 388 10.37 9.63 -1.43
N TYR A 389 10.77 10.63 -2.21
CA TYR A 389 10.85 10.52 -3.66
C TYR A 389 12.14 11.15 -4.20
N ILE A 390 12.62 10.59 -5.29
CA ILE A 390 13.83 11.04 -5.98
C ILE A 390 13.47 12.16 -6.96
N THR A 391 14.20 13.27 -6.91
CA THR A 391 14.13 14.34 -7.90
C THR A 391 15.36 14.30 -8.81
N ASP A 392 15.45 15.18 -9.80
CA ASP A 392 16.62 15.25 -10.70
C ASP A 392 17.94 15.51 -9.97
N SER A 393 17.90 16.12 -8.79
CA SER A 393 19.11 16.54 -8.09
C SER A 393 19.26 16.00 -6.67
N ARG A 394 18.16 15.59 -6.02
CA ARG A 394 18.17 15.19 -4.61
C ARG A 394 16.96 14.31 -4.27
N VAL A 395 16.98 13.75 -3.07
CA VAL A 395 15.80 13.15 -2.44
C VAL A 395 14.94 14.22 -1.75
N ARG A 396 13.64 13.99 -1.67
CA ARG A 396 12.70 14.76 -0.83
C ARG A 396 11.79 13.79 -0.09
N THR A 397 11.32 14.18 1.08
CA THR A 397 10.29 13.46 1.84
C THR A 397 8.92 14.11 1.63
N PHE A 398 7.85 13.32 1.71
CA PHE A 398 6.47 13.82 1.68
C PHE A 398 6.02 14.39 3.03
N SER A 399 6.63 13.95 4.11
CA SER A 399 6.37 14.44 5.47
C SER A 399 7.66 14.94 6.11
N LYS A 400 7.52 15.81 7.10
CA LYS A 400 8.65 16.17 7.97
C LYS A 400 8.98 14.98 8.86
N GLN A 401 10.24 14.62 8.89
CA GLN A 401 10.73 13.61 9.81
C GLN A 401 10.50 14.02 11.27
N SER A 402 10.27 13.08 12.17
CA SER A 402 10.10 13.33 13.61
C SER A 402 11.33 14.06 14.20
N PRO A 403 11.19 15.23 14.81
CA PRO A 403 12.33 15.93 15.43
C PRO A 403 12.76 15.34 16.77
N ALA A 404 11.84 14.78 17.54
CA ALA A 404 12.11 14.19 18.86
C ALA A 404 11.04 13.15 19.23
N ILE A 405 11.37 12.26 20.16
CA ILE A 405 10.49 11.20 20.66
C ILE A 405 9.21 11.75 21.33
N ASP A 406 9.28 12.95 21.88
CA ASP A 406 8.16 13.66 22.54
C ASP A 406 7.56 14.78 21.67
N GLN A 407 8.09 14.98 20.46
CA GLN A 407 7.61 15.94 19.46
C GLN A 407 7.57 15.30 18.07
N PRO A 408 6.67 14.35 17.82
CA PRO A 408 6.72 13.52 16.61
C PRO A 408 6.38 14.24 15.30
N PHE A 409 5.87 15.47 15.35
CA PHE A 409 5.39 16.19 14.15
C PHE A 409 6.06 17.54 13.88
N GLY A 410 6.93 18.00 14.72
CA GLY A 410 7.64 19.28 14.57
C GLY A 410 6.79 20.51 14.85
#